data_68a14664687cd7f634d891025a107b8b
#
_entry.id   68a14664687cd7f634d891025a107b8b
#
_cell.length_a   1.000
_cell.length_b   1.000
_cell.length_c   1.000
_cell.angle_alpha   90.00
_cell.angle_beta   90.00
_cell.angle_gamma   90.00
#
_symmetry.space_group_name_H-M   'P 1'
#
loop_
_entity.id
_entity.type
_entity.pdbx_description
1 polymer ?
#
loop_
_entity_poly.entity_id
_entity_poly.type
_entity_poly.pdbx_seq_one_letter_code
_entity_poly.pdbx_strand_id
1 'polypeptide(L)'
;MTTPALASRREFLATSAAVTSAAMAAAAALPRVARAAEDKEPFKISLAQWSLHRTIREGKLDNRDFAKTAKEDYGIEAIEYVNQFWKDKAEDEKYIIELKKRADDLGVKTVLIMCDGEGALGDPDDAARTKAVENHRKWLDAAEYLGCHSIRVNAQSKGSFEEQQKLAADGLRRLAEFGEDYDLNVIVENHGGLSSNGQWLAGVMKLVNRKNCGTLPDFGNFRVSEGNEYDRYKGVDELMPFAKAVSAKSHDFDADGNETKTDYFKMMDIVVKKHGYHSYCGIEYEGSKLSEPEGIRATKKLLERVQAKMAG
;
A
#
# COMPACT_ATOMS: atom_id res chain seq x y z
N MET A 1 0.81 -4.15 -33.87
CA MET A 1 1.50 -2.89 -33.54
C MET A 1 1.77 -2.94 -32.06
N THR A 2 3.00 -3.21 -31.66
CA THR A 2 3.42 -3.27 -30.27
C THR A 2 3.49 -1.83 -29.74
N THR A 3 2.66 -1.52 -28.76
CA THR A 3 2.75 -0.25 -27.99
C THR A 3 4.12 -0.22 -27.30
N PRO A 4 4.90 0.86 -27.39
CA PRO A 4 6.13 0.95 -26.65
C PRO A 4 5.82 0.96 -25.15
N ALA A 5 6.53 0.13 -24.38
CA ALA A 5 6.48 0.14 -22.93
C ALA A 5 6.99 1.50 -22.41
N LEU A 6 6.47 1.95 -21.27
CA LEU A 6 6.99 3.11 -20.53
C LEU A 6 8.50 2.94 -20.36
N ALA A 7 9.27 3.98 -20.74
CA ALA A 7 10.71 3.96 -20.54
C ALA A 7 11.00 3.81 -19.04
N SER A 8 11.82 2.83 -18.67
CA SER A 8 12.16 2.59 -17.28
C SER A 8 12.94 3.80 -16.72
N ARG A 9 12.89 3.99 -15.39
CA ARG A 9 13.64 5.05 -14.71
C ARG A 9 15.13 5.04 -15.07
N ARG A 10 15.69 3.88 -15.42
CA ARG A 10 17.06 3.72 -15.90
C ARG A 10 17.27 4.37 -17.26
N GLU A 11 16.33 4.24 -18.18
CA GLU A 11 16.42 4.85 -19.53
C GLU A 11 16.20 6.36 -19.45
N PHE A 12 15.30 6.84 -18.60
CA PHE A 12 15.06 8.27 -18.38
C PHE A 12 16.27 8.96 -17.71
N LEU A 13 16.91 8.32 -16.73
CA LEU A 13 18.11 8.87 -16.07
C LEU A 13 19.35 8.88 -16.97
N ALA A 14 19.46 7.93 -17.91
CA ALA A 14 20.55 7.89 -18.87
C ALA A 14 20.48 9.07 -19.87
N THR A 15 19.28 9.51 -20.24
CA THR A 15 19.07 10.65 -21.17
C THR A 15 19.22 12.01 -20.49
N SER A 16 18.97 12.10 -19.17
CA SER A 16 19.06 13.38 -18.42
C SER A 16 20.47 13.71 -17.93
N ALA A 17 21.41 12.76 -17.90
CA ALA A 17 22.77 12.97 -17.39
C ALA A 17 23.69 13.81 -18.32
N ALA A 18 23.24 14.18 -19.52
CA ALA A 18 24.06 14.89 -20.50
C ALA A 18 23.95 16.44 -20.44
N VAL A 19 23.14 17.04 -19.55
CA VAL A 19 22.85 18.50 -19.61
C VAL A 19 23.23 19.29 -18.34
N THR A 20 23.69 18.70 -17.23
CA THR A 20 23.95 19.47 -15.99
C THR A 20 25.29 19.16 -15.33
N SER A 21 26.39 19.63 -15.94
CA SER A 21 27.73 19.66 -15.31
C SER A 21 28.12 21.05 -14.77
N ALA A 22 27.20 21.95 -14.44
CA ALA A 22 27.52 23.33 -14.06
C ALA A 22 26.84 23.88 -12.79
N ALA A 23 26.20 23.05 -11.95
CA ALA A 23 25.48 23.58 -10.76
C ALA A 23 25.71 22.75 -9.47
N MET A 24 26.91 22.23 -9.22
CA MET A 24 27.26 21.56 -7.96
C MET A 24 28.33 22.32 -7.19
N ALA A 25 27.98 23.46 -6.58
CA ALA A 25 28.83 24.11 -5.58
C ALA A 25 28.10 24.97 -4.54
N ALA A 26 26.77 24.81 -4.32
CA ALA A 26 26.04 25.63 -3.36
C ALA A 26 25.06 24.89 -2.43
N ALA A 27 25.15 23.56 -2.29
CA ALA A 27 24.23 22.79 -1.44
C ALA A 27 24.84 22.26 -0.13
N ALA A 28 25.85 22.95 0.42
CA ALA A 28 26.54 22.51 1.63
C ALA A 28 26.28 23.40 2.86
N ALA A 29 25.05 23.84 3.11
CA ALA A 29 24.69 24.48 4.39
C ALA A 29 23.15 24.57 4.59
N LEU A 30 22.45 23.45 4.60
CA LEU A 30 21.13 23.40 5.24
C LEU A 30 21.29 22.81 6.63
N PRO A 31 20.70 23.42 7.68
CA PRO A 31 20.98 23.02 9.05
C PRO A 31 20.42 21.62 9.36
N ARG A 32 21.26 20.85 10.04
CA ARG A 32 20.99 19.49 10.58
C ARG A 32 19.71 19.35 11.41
N VAL A 33 18.99 20.46 11.66
CA VAL A 33 17.79 20.55 12.51
C VAL A 33 16.55 19.94 11.84
N ALA A 34 16.43 20.03 10.51
CA ALA A 34 15.27 19.46 9.81
C ALA A 34 15.28 17.92 9.75
N ARG A 35 16.48 17.30 9.75
CA ARG A 35 16.62 15.84 9.73
C ARG A 35 16.38 15.18 11.09
N ALA A 36 16.60 15.92 12.18
CA ALA A 36 16.39 15.45 13.55
C ALA A 36 14.89 15.43 13.97
N ALA A 37 13.99 16.09 13.20
CA ALA A 37 12.56 16.06 13.44
C ALA A 37 11.86 14.89 12.72
N GLU A 38 12.39 14.43 11.56
CA GLU A 38 11.89 13.24 10.88
C GLU A 38 12.13 11.94 11.66
N ASP A 39 13.19 11.89 12.49
CA ASP A 39 13.55 10.73 13.31
C ASP A 39 12.72 10.59 14.61
N LYS A 40 11.76 11.51 14.87
CA LYS A 40 10.96 11.51 16.10
C LYS A 40 9.57 10.87 15.99
N GLU A 41 9.07 10.65 14.79
CA GLU A 41 7.76 10.02 14.61
C GLU A 41 7.90 8.49 14.68
N PRO A 42 7.14 7.81 15.55
CA PRO A 42 7.21 6.35 15.69
C PRO A 42 6.83 5.61 14.41
N PHE A 43 5.99 6.22 13.57
CA PHE A 43 5.62 5.76 12.22
C PHE A 43 5.11 6.95 11.40
N LYS A 44 5.01 6.79 10.09
CA LYS A 44 4.48 7.80 9.16
C LYS A 44 3.03 7.51 8.80
N ILE A 45 2.26 8.53 8.46
CA ILE A 45 0.86 8.39 8.04
C ILE A 45 0.78 8.57 6.53
N SER A 46 0.08 7.65 5.85
CA SER A 46 -0.35 7.77 4.46
C SER A 46 -1.88 7.72 4.34
N LEU A 47 -2.41 8.10 3.20
CA LEU A 47 -3.84 7.99 2.88
C LEU A 47 -4.05 7.00 1.75
N ALA A 48 -4.79 5.93 2.03
CA ALA A 48 -5.26 5.01 1.01
C ALA A 48 -6.43 5.63 0.25
N GLN A 49 -6.35 5.61 -1.08
CA GLN A 49 -7.37 6.18 -1.96
C GLN A 49 -8.75 5.53 -1.77
N TRP A 50 -8.77 4.28 -1.31
CA TRP A 50 -10.01 3.60 -0.98
C TRP A 50 -10.85 4.34 0.08
N SER A 51 -10.24 5.11 0.96
CA SER A 51 -10.94 5.96 1.93
C SER A 51 -11.90 6.98 1.27
N LEU A 52 -11.72 7.27 -0.01
CA LEU A 52 -12.55 8.19 -0.81
C LEU A 52 -13.30 7.47 -1.96
N HIS A 53 -13.48 6.14 -1.84
CA HIS A 53 -14.05 5.31 -2.91
C HIS A 53 -15.47 5.72 -3.33
N ARG A 54 -16.31 6.18 -2.41
CA ARG A 54 -17.66 6.68 -2.72
C ARG A 54 -17.58 8.00 -3.48
N THR A 55 -16.81 8.95 -2.95
CA THR A 55 -16.60 10.28 -3.54
C THR A 55 -16.06 10.18 -4.98
N ILE A 56 -15.09 9.28 -5.21
CA ILE A 56 -14.52 9.06 -6.55
C ILE A 56 -15.52 8.39 -7.48
N ARG A 57 -16.23 7.34 -7.04
CA ARG A 57 -17.23 6.63 -7.85
C ARG A 57 -18.42 7.49 -8.22
N GLU A 58 -18.76 8.47 -7.39
CA GLU A 58 -19.79 9.47 -7.67
C GLU A 58 -19.32 10.60 -8.61
N GLY A 59 -18.05 10.56 -9.04
CA GLY A 59 -17.46 11.58 -9.91
C GLY A 59 -17.22 12.94 -9.24
N LYS A 60 -17.26 12.99 -7.91
CA LYS A 60 -17.04 14.22 -7.13
C LYS A 60 -15.55 14.51 -6.91
N LEU A 61 -14.67 13.53 -7.12
CA LEU A 61 -13.22 13.66 -7.04
C LEU A 61 -12.60 12.97 -8.25
N ASP A 62 -11.83 13.70 -9.05
CA ASP A 62 -11.01 13.13 -10.12
C ASP A 62 -9.79 12.43 -9.48
N ASN A 63 -9.44 11.26 -9.99
CA ASN A 63 -8.28 10.50 -9.52
C ASN A 63 -6.97 11.33 -9.53
N ARG A 64 -6.82 12.25 -10.49
CA ARG A 64 -5.65 13.12 -10.63
C ARG A 64 -5.53 14.17 -9.53
N ASP A 65 -6.63 14.49 -8.84
CA ASP A 65 -6.66 15.46 -7.74
C ASP A 65 -6.48 14.80 -6.37
N PHE A 66 -6.30 13.47 -6.32
CA PHE A 66 -6.20 12.74 -5.05
C PHE A 66 -4.99 13.20 -4.20
N ALA A 67 -3.82 13.42 -4.80
CA ALA A 67 -2.64 13.92 -4.09
C ALA A 67 -2.89 15.32 -3.50
N LYS A 68 -3.59 16.19 -4.24
CA LYS A 68 -4.00 17.52 -3.77
C LYS A 68 -4.96 17.43 -2.59
N THR A 69 -5.99 16.60 -2.70
CA THR A 69 -6.96 16.35 -1.63
C THR A 69 -6.28 15.83 -0.37
N ALA A 70 -5.36 14.86 -0.49
CA ALA A 70 -4.61 14.35 0.65
C ALA A 70 -3.82 15.45 1.37
N LYS A 71 -3.15 16.31 0.62
CA LYS A 71 -2.32 17.40 1.16
C LYS A 71 -3.15 18.55 1.72
N GLU A 72 -4.09 19.09 0.93
CA GLU A 72 -4.79 20.33 1.28
C GLU A 72 -5.93 20.08 2.29
N ASP A 73 -6.69 18.97 2.17
CA ASP A 73 -7.85 18.72 3.03
C ASP A 73 -7.49 17.99 4.33
N TYR A 74 -6.40 17.20 4.31
CA TYR A 74 -6.03 16.33 5.44
C TYR A 74 -4.62 16.58 5.99
N GLY A 75 -3.76 17.35 5.28
CA GLY A 75 -2.37 17.57 5.68
C GLY A 75 -1.55 16.28 5.63
N ILE A 76 -1.86 15.36 4.69
CA ILE A 76 -1.17 14.07 4.52
C ILE A 76 -0.27 14.16 3.28
N GLU A 77 1.02 13.87 3.46
CA GLU A 77 2.06 13.99 2.42
C GLU A 77 2.49 12.66 1.81
N ALA A 78 1.70 11.61 2.03
CA ALA A 78 1.95 10.29 1.45
C ALA A 78 0.62 9.62 1.06
N ILE A 79 0.55 9.02 -0.12
CA ILE A 79 -0.67 8.44 -0.68
C ILE A 79 -0.46 7.05 -1.22
N GLU A 80 -1.55 6.28 -1.24
CA GLU A 80 -1.62 4.92 -1.75
C GLU A 80 -2.76 4.86 -2.78
N TYR A 81 -2.40 4.70 -4.06
CA TYR A 81 -3.38 4.62 -5.14
C TYR A 81 -4.10 3.28 -5.16
N VAL A 82 -5.32 3.26 -5.73
CA VAL A 82 -6.11 2.04 -6.03
C VAL A 82 -6.33 1.96 -7.52
N ASN A 83 -5.91 0.86 -8.13
CA ASN A 83 -5.96 0.66 -9.58
C ASN A 83 -7.37 0.74 -10.18
N GLN A 84 -8.40 0.37 -9.41
CA GLN A 84 -9.79 0.36 -9.87
C GLN A 84 -10.28 1.74 -10.36
N PHE A 85 -9.72 2.85 -9.86
CA PHE A 85 -10.15 4.20 -10.21
C PHE A 85 -9.52 4.73 -11.49
N TRP A 86 -8.51 4.02 -12.06
CA TRP A 86 -7.81 4.40 -13.27
C TRP A 86 -7.30 3.17 -14.06
N LYS A 87 -8.10 2.09 -14.04
CA LYS A 87 -7.72 0.77 -14.57
C LYS A 87 -7.40 0.79 -16.06
N ASP A 88 -8.11 1.61 -16.83
CA ASP A 88 -7.91 1.83 -18.28
C ASP A 88 -6.72 2.76 -18.59
N LYS A 89 -6.05 3.30 -17.58
CA LYS A 89 -4.93 4.24 -17.69
C LYS A 89 -3.57 3.65 -17.24
N ALA A 90 -3.52 2.36 -16.91
CA ALA A 90 -2.30 1.71 -16.44
C ALA A 90 -1.12 1.82 -17.41
N GLU A 91 -1.41 1.94 -18.72
CA GLU A 91 -0.43 2.05 -19.80
C GLU A 91 -0.53 3.39 -20.55
N ASP A 92 -1.29 4.37 -20.01
CA ASP A 92 -1.38 5.73 -20.55
C ASP A 92 -0.25 6.58 -19.94
N GLU A 93 0.87 6.66 -20.65
CA GLU A 93 2.07 7.38 -20.20
C GLU A 93 1.76 8.83 -19.79
N LYS A 94 0.94 9.54 -20.58
CA LYS A 94 0.62 10.95 -20.30
C LYS A 94 -0.13 11.09 -18.99
N TYR A 95 -1.04 10.14 -18.72
CA TYR A 95 -1.80 10.12 -17.49
C TYR A 95 -0.91 9.85 -16.27
N ILE A 96 0.00 8.87 -16.37
CA ILE A 96 0.90 8.52 -15.26
C ILE A 96 1.91 9.64 -15.01
N ILE A 97 2.44 10.27 -16.06
CA ILE A 97 3.31 11.46 -15.96
C ILE A 97 2.57 12.59 -15.23
N GLU A 98 1.30 12.84 -15.57
CA GLU A 98 0.50 13.86 -14.91
C GLU A 98 0.25 13.55 -13.44
N LEU A 99 -0.06 12.29 -13.08
CA LEU A 99 -0.22 11.87 -11.68
C LEU A 99 1.05 12.14 -10.87
N LYS A 100 2.20 11.70 -11.40
CA LYS A 100 3.49 11.91 -10.75
C LYS A 100 3.80 13.39 -10.58
N LYS A 101 3.65 14.18 -11.66
CA LYS A 101 3.92 15.61 -11.61
C LYS A 101 3.08 16.33 -10.56
N ARG A 102 1.78 16.03 -10.49
CA ARG A 102 0.89 16.66 -9.51
C ARG A 102 1.27 16.29 -8.07
N ALA A 103 1.66 15.06 -7.81
CA ALA A 103 2.14 14.65 -6.49
C ALA A 103 3.47 15.31 -6.14
N ASP A 104 4.44 15.33 -7.07
CA ASP A 104 5.76 15.93 -6.87
C ASP A 104 5.68 17.45 -6.64
N ASP A 105 4.85 18.17 -7.41
CA ASP A 105 4.63 19.62 -7.26
C ASP A 105 4.10 20.00 -5.87
N LEU A 106 3.38 19.08 -5.22
CA LEU A 106 2.82 19.24 -3.87
C LEU A 106 3.72 18.68 -2.76
N GLY A 107 4.84 18.04 -3.12
CA GLY A 107 5.69 17.33 -2.16
C GLY A 107 5.01 16.09 -1.56
N VAL A 108 4.04 15.50 -2.27
CA VAL A 108 3.31 14.29 -1.84
C VAL A 108 3.98 13.05 -2.41
N LYS A 109 4.33 12.10 -1.53
CA LYS A 109 4.95 10.83 -1.91
C LYS A 109 3.90 9.80 -2.29
N THR A 110 4.07 9.12 -3.43
CA THR A 110 3.31 7.91 -3.74
C THR A 110 3.99 6.70 -3.11
N VAL A 111 3.26 5.99 -2.25
CA VAL A 111 3.80 4.89 -1.42
C VAL A 111 3.66 3.55 -2.12
N LEU A 112 2.46 3.24 -2.61
CA LEU A 112 2.14 2.00 -3.29
C LEU A 112 0.92 2.13 -4.21
N ILE A 113 0.67 1.12 -5.05
CA ILE A 113 -0.58 0.93 -5.79
C ILE A 113 -1.24 -0.35 -5.29
N MET A 114 -2.51 -0.26 -4.87
CA MET A 114 -3.35 -1.41 -4.56
C MET A 114 -3.94 -1.95 -5.86
N CYS A 115 -3.67 -3.22 -6.18
CA CYS A 115 -4.07 -3.87 -7.43
C CYS A 115 -5.16 -4.90 -7.18
N ASP A 116 -6.36 -4.62 -7.68
CA ASP A 116 -7.51 -5.51 -7.63
C ASP A 116 -8.00 -5.86 -9.03
N GLY A 117 -8.63 -7.04 -9.16
CA GLY A 117 -9.30 -7.44 -10.40
C GLY A 117 -8.38 -7.81 -11.56
N GLU A 118 -7.11 -8.18 -11.28
CA GLU A 118 -6.13 -8.61 -12.28
C GLU A 118 -6.02 -10.14 -12.42
N GLY A 119 -6.91 -10.87 -11.77
CA GLY A 119 -6.93 -12.35 -11.73
C GLY A 119 -6.39 -12.90 -10.42
N ALA A 120 -6.61 -14.18 -10.20
CA ALA A 120 -6.19 -14.86 -8.97
C ALA A 120 -4.74 -15.36 -9.10
N LEU A 121 -3.83 -14.80 -8.30
CA LEU A 121 -2.42 -15.23 -8.27
C LEU A 121 -2.23 -16.65 -7.74
N GLY A 122 -3.25 -17.22 -7.09
CA GLY A 122 -3.28 -18.62 -6.67
C GLY A 122 -4.28 -19.47 -7.46
N ASP A 123 -4.60 -19.13 -8.71
CA ASP A 123 -5.54 -19.94 -9.50
C ASP A 123 -5.04 -21.38 -9.65
N PRO A 124 -5.91 -22.40 -9.45
CA PRO A 124 -5.54 -23.81 -9.68
C PRO A 124 -5.11 -24.11 -11.10
N ASP A 125 -5.70 -23.42 -12.09
CA ASP A 125 -5.27 -23.53 -13.49
C ASP A 125 -3.99 -22.72 -13.71
N ASP A 126 -2.93 -23.37 -14.21
CA ASP A 126 -1.64 -22.74 -14.39
C ASP A 126 -1.65 -21.64 -15.45
N ALA A 127 -2.45 -21.79 -16.51
CA ALA A 127 -2.57 -20.76 -17.55
C ALA A 127 -3.29 -19.51 -17.01
N ALA A 128 -4.37 -19.70 -16.22
CA ALA A 128 -5.06 -18.59 -15.55
C ALA A 128 -4.15 -17.89 -14.52
N ARG A 129 -3.37 -18.66 -13.75
CA ARG A 129 -2.39 -18.10 -12.79
C ARG A 129 -1.28 -17.32 -13.49
N THR A 130 -0.75 -17.85 -14.60
CA THR A 130 0.25 -17.15 -15.45
C THR A 130 -0.35 -15.85 -15.99
N LYS A 131 -1.59 -15.90 -16.48
CA LYS A 131 -2.27 -14.68 -16.98
C LYS A 131 -2.49 -13.64 -15.88
N ALA A 132 -2.80 -14.06 -14.67
CA ALA A 132 -2.90 -13.15 -13.53
C ALA A 132 -1.54 -12.46 -13.25
N VAL A 133 -0.44 -13.19 -13.26
CA VAL A 133 0.92 -12.62 -13.12
C VAL A 133 1.18 -11.59 -14.22
N GLU A 134 0.92 -11.90 -15.48
CA GLU A 134 1.11 -10.99 -16.61
C GLU A 134 0.26 -9.71 -16.48
N ASN A 135 -1.00 -9.83 -16.04
CA ASN A 135 -1.89 -8.70 -15.87
C ASN A 135 -1.40 -7.69 -14.81
N HIS A 136 -0.65 -8.15 -13.80
CA HIS A 136 -0.09 -7.27 -12.77
C HIS A 136 1.16 -6.50 -13.25
N ARG A 137 1.84 -6.93 -14.32
CA ARG A 137 3.11 -6.31 -14.75
C ARG A 137 2.99 -4.83 -15.08
N LYS A 138 1.92 -4.42 -15.76
CA LYS A 138 1.65 -3.00 -16.05
C LYS A 138 1.59 -2.12 -14.79
N TRP A 139 1.21 -2.72 -13.66
CA TRP A 139 1.18 -2.01 -12.37
C TRP A 139 2.55 -1.91 -11.72
N LEU A 140 3.47 -2.82 -12.01
CA LEU A 140 4.88 -2.67 -11.65
C LEU A 140 5.51 -1.51 -12.43
N ASP A 141 5.27 -1.43 -13.76
CA ASP A 141 5.72 -0.30 -14.59
C ASP A 141 5.20 1.04 -14.05
N ALA A 142 3.89 1.12 -13.77
CA ALA A 142 3.27 2.32 -13.23
C ALA A 142 3.82 2.67 -11.82
N ALA A 143 4.01 1.68 -10.96
CA ALA A 143 4.51 1.87 -9.59
C ALA A 143 5.96 2.36 -9.59
N GLU A 144 6.83 1.81 -10.43
CA GLU A 144 8.20 2.29 -10.61
C GLU A 144 8.21 3.76 -11.01
N TYR A 145 7.46 4.11 -12.05
CA TYR A 145 7.39 5.48 -12.55
C TYR A 145 6.90 6.47 -11.50
N LEU A 146 5.85 6.10 -10.74
CA LEU A 146 5.30 6.93 -9.67
C LEU A 146 6.23 7.02 -8.44
N GLY A 147 7.27 6.20 -8.35
CA GLY A 147 8.22 6.18 -7.25
C GLY A 147 7.70 5.44 -6.02
N CYS A 148 6.77 4.51 -6.20
CA CYS A 148 6.28 3.60 -5.18
C CYS A 148 7.40 2.67 -4.68
N HIS A 149 7.21 2.09 -3.50
CA HIS A 149 8.08 1.01 -3.02
C HIS A 149 7.47 -0.38 -3.20
N SER A 150 6.16 -0.45 -3.53
CA SER A 150 5.43 -1.71 -3.64
C SER A 150 4.22 -1.61 -4.56
N ILE A 151 3.77 -2.75 -5.05
CA ILE A 151 2.37 -2.98 -5.40
C ILE A 151 1.73 -3.89 -4.36
N ARG A 152 0.48 -3.63 -3.96
CA ARG A 152 -0.31 -4.53 -3.11
C ARG A 152 -1.21 -5.38 -4.00
N VAL A 153 -1.21 -6.67 -3.77
CA VAL A 153 -1.96 -7.67 -4.51
C VAL A 153 -2.76 -8.59 -3.57
N ASN A 154 -3.64 -9.41 -4.12
CA ASN A 154 -4.43 -10.40 -3.39
C ASN A 154 -3.89 -11.82 -3.61
N ALA A 155 -3.93 -12.67 -2.57
CA ALA A 155 -3.54 -14.07 -2.62
C ALA A 155 -4.76 -14.99 -2.79
N GLN A 156 -5.66 -14.67 -3.72
CA GLN A 156 -6.86 -15.46 -4.00
C GLN A 156 -6.50 -16.80 -4.60
N SER A 157 -7.14 -17.87 -4.10
CA SER A 157 -6.95 -19.24 -4.56
C SER A 157 -8.20 -20.10 -4.30
N LYS A 158 -8.15 -21.39 -4.67
CA LYS A 158 -9.19 -22.40 -4.42
C LYS A 158 -8.54 -23.75 -4.07
N GLY A 159 -9.26 -24.59 -3.32
CA GLY A 159 -8.80 -25.89 -2.85
C GLY A 159 -8.68 -25.96 -1.33
N SER A 160 -7.94 -26.94 -0.82
CA SER A 160 -7.63 -27.07 0.61
C SER A 160 -6.71 -25.96 1.11
N PHE A 161 -6.54 -25.85 2.41
CA PHE A 161 -5.67 -24.88 3.06
C PHE A 161 -4.23 -24.92 2.50
N GLU A 162 -3.66 -26.12 2.40
CA GLU A 162 -2.28 -26.34 1.93
C GLU A 162 -2.15 -26.18 0.42
N GLU A 163 -3.15 -26.59 -0.37
CA GLU A 163 -3.17 -26.39 -1.82
C GLU A 163 -3.19 -24.91 -2.15
N GLN A 164 -4.08 -24.15 -1.52
CA GLN A 164 -4.15 -22.70 -1.73
C GLN A 164 -2.84 -21.99 -1.35
N GLN A 165 -2.17 -22.41 -0.26
CA GLN A 165 -0.87 -21.85 0.11
C GLN A 165 0.19 -22.05 -0.99
N LYS A 166 0.26 -23.27 -1.54
CA LYS A 166 1.25 -23.58 -2.59
C LYS A 166 0.97 -22.82 -3.88
N LEU A 167 -0.30 -22.75 -4.29
CA LEU A 167 -0.71 -22.06 -5.51
C LEU A 167 -0.48 -20.54 -5.39
N ALA A 168 -0.89 -19.93 -4.28
CA ALA A 168 -0.66 -18.52 -4.02
C ALA A 168 0.84 -18.21 -3.96
N ALA A 169 1.63 -19.06 -3.31
CA ALA A 169 3.08 -18.88 -3.25
C ALA A 169 3.75 -18.98 -4.63
N ASP A 170 3.26 -19.85 -5.52
CA ASP A 170 3.77 -19.96 -6.88
C ASP A 170 3.54 -18.68 -7.69
N GLY A 171 2.29 -18.19 -7.76
CA GLY A 171 1.99 -16.95 -8.50
C GLY A 171 2.68 -15.73 -7.92
N LEU A 172 2.71 -15.60 -6.59
CA LEU A 172 3.41 -14.49 -5.92
C LEU A 172 4.93 -14.52 -6.17
N ARG A 173 5.54 -15.71 -6.18
CA ARG A 173 6.97 -15.86 -6.52
C ARG A 173 7.26 -15.41 -7.93
N ARG A 174 6.45 -15.85 -8.90
CA ARG A 174 6.58 -15.44 -10.31
C ARG A 174 6.44 -13.93 -10.46
N LEU A 175 5.48 -13.31 -9.77
CA LEU A 175 5.29 -11.85 -9.83
C LEU A 175 6.43 -11.10 -9.12
N ALA A 176 6.90 -11.61 -7.98
CA ALA A 176 8.02 -11.02 -7.25
C ALA A 176 9.33 -11.06 -8.05
N GLU A 177 9.54 -12.08 -8.91
CA GLU A 177 10.65 -12.14 -9.85
C GLU A 177 10.66 -10.95 -10.80
N PHE A 178 9.52 -10.59 -11.37
CA PHE A 178 9.40 -9.36 -12.16
C PHE A 178 9.64 -8.10 -11.32
N GLY A 179 9.14 -8.06 -10.08
CA GLY A 179 9.33 -6.91 -9.18
C GLY A 179 10.79 -6.62 -8.84
N GLU A 180 11.69 -7.63 -8.88
CA GLU A 180 13.13 -7.43 -8.65
C GLU A 180 13.77 -6.51 -9.71
N ASP A 181 13.36 -6.62 -10.97
CA ASP A 181 13.88 -5.79 -12.05
C ASP A 181 13.54 -4.30 -11.86
N TYR A 182 12.50 -4.00 -11.09
CA TYR A 182 12.01 -2.64 -10.78
C TYR A 182 12.42 -2.14 -9.39
N ASP A 183 13.13 -2.93 -8.59
CA ASP A 183 13.40 -2.65 -7.17
C ASP A 183 12.10 -2.44 -6.35
N LEU A 184 11.03 -3.18 -6.71
CA LEU A 184 9.71 -3.11 -6.11
C LEU A 184 9.39 -4.34 -5.27
N ASN A 185 8.63 -4.12 -4.20
CA ASN A 185 8.04 -5.21 -3.46
C ASN A 185 6.66 -5.57 -4.01
N VAL A 186 6.35 -6.87 -4.00
CA VAL A 186 5.01 -7.43 -4.16
C VAL A 186 4.49 -7.78 -2.78
N ILE A 187 3.47 -7.09 -2.31
CA ILE A 187 2.95 -7.28 -0.95
C ILE A 187 1.50 -7.73 -0.96
N VAL A 188 1.14 -8.58 -0.02
CA VAL A 188 -0.20 -9.16 0.08
C VAL A 188 -0.92 -8.61 1.29
N GLU A 189 -2.13 -8.13 1.07
CA GLU A 189 -3.06 -7.77 2.14
C GLU A 189 -3.85 -9.00 2.61
N ASN A 190 -4.11 -9.10 3.91
CA ASN A 190 -5.16 -9.98 4.41
C ASN A 190 -6.52 -9.41 4.00
N HIS A 191 -7.11 -9.97 2.93
CA HIS A 191 -8.27 -9.41 2.24
C HIS A 191 -9.33 -10.46 1.90
N GLY A 192 -9.93 -11.07 2.92
CA GLY A 192 -10.97 -12.09 2.81
C GLY A 192 -10.47 -13.51 2.51
N GLY A 193 -11.31 -14.49 2.75
CA GLY A 193 -10.95 -15.89 2.59
C GLY A 193 -9.77 -16.32 3.47
N LEU A 194 -8.98 -17.27 3.02
CA LEU A 194 -7.82 -17.74 3.78
C LEU A 194 -6.73 -16.68 3.95
N SER A 195 -6.66 -15.64 3.11
CA SER A 195 -5.71 -14.55 3.33
C SER A 195 -6.00 -13.76 4.62
N SER A 196 -7.24 -13.78 5.11
CA SER A 196 -7.63 -13.24 6.43
C SER A 196 -7.23 -14.10 7.61
N ASN A 197 -6.60 -15.26 7.39
CA ASN A 197 -5.99 -16.08 8.43
C ASN A 197 -4.49 -15.79 8.46
N GLY A 198 -4.00 -15.14 9.53
CA GLY A 198 -2.60 -14.72 9.66
C GLY A 198 -1.62 -15.87 9.51
N GLN A 199 -1.91 -17.03 10.12
CA GLN A 199 -1.07 -18.22 9.99
C GLN A 199 -0.98 -18.73 8.55
N TRP A 200 -2.12 -18.69 7.80
CA TRP A 200 -2.14 -19.10 6.41
C TRP A 200 -1.27 -18.18 5.54
N LEU A 201 -1.47 -16.87 5.66
CA LEU A 201 -0.74 -15.90 4.84
C LEU A 201 0.75 -15.84 5.21
N ALA A 202 1.10 -15.93 6.49
CA ALA A 202 2.49 -16.08 6.92
C ALA A 202 3.13 -17.37 6.35
N GLY A 203 2.35 -18.46 6.24
CA GLY A 203 2.77 -19.69 5.57
C GLY A 203 3.05 -19.48 4.09
N VAL A 204 2.19 -18.73 3.37
CA VAL A 204 2.43 -18.32 1.98
C VAL A 204 3.75 -17.57 1.85
N MET A 205 4.02 -16.57 2.71
CA MET A 205 5.27 -15.79 2.68
C MET A 205 6.51 -16.67 2.87
N LYS A 206 6.45 -17.65 3.78
CA LYS A 206 7.54 -18.62 4.00
C LYS A 206 7.78 -19.49 2.75
N LEU A 207 6.72 -19.89 2.06
CA LEU A 207 6.82 -20.68 0.83
C LEU A 207 7.36 -19.84 -0.35
N VAL A 208 6.97 -18.57 -0.47
CA VAL A 208 7.50 -17.64 -1.48
C VAL A 208 9.01 -17.45 -1.28
N ASN A 209 9.46 -17.21 -0.05
CA ASN A 209 10.86 -17.06 0.34
C ASN A 209 11.66 -16.08 -0.54
N ARG A 210 11.11 -14.87 -0.76
CA ARG A 210 11.78 -13.78 -1.47
C ARG A 210 11.77 -12.52 -0.64
N LYS A 211 12.88 -11.76 -0.67
CA LYS A 211 13.04 -10.53 0.12
C LYS A 211 12.08 -9.41 -0.31
N ASN A 212 11.76 -9.35 -1.60
CA ASN A 212 10.84 -8.38 -2.17
C ASN A 212 9.38 -8.87 -2.22
N CYS A 213 9.05 -10.02 -1.59
CA CYS A 213 7.68 -10.42 -1.34
C CYS A 213 7.36 -10.30 0.14
N GLY A 214 6.23 -9.67 0.47
CA GLY A 214 5.86 -9.41 1.86
C GLY A 214 4.38 -9.23 2.07
N THR A 215 4.02 -8.64 3.21
CA THR A 215 2.62 -8.40 3.58
C THR A 215 2.32 -6.91 3.75
N LEU A 216 1.04 -6.59 3.63
CA LEU A 216 0.41 -5.36 4.09
C LEU A 216 -0.65 -5.78 5.12
N PRO A 217 -0.30 -5.93 6.42
CA PRO A 217 -1.29 -6.24 7.45
C PRO A 217 -2.36 -5.14 7.55
N ASP A 218 -3.60 -5.51 7.24
CA ASP A 218 -4.77 -4.68 7.44
C ASP A 218 -5.41 -4.97 8.82
N PHE A 219 -5.79 -3.93 9.57
CA PHE A 219 -6.25 -4.06 10.94
C PHE A 219 -7.70 -4.57 11.06
N GLY A 220 -8.47 -4.58 9.96
CA GLY A 220 -9.89 -4.93 9.95
C GLY A 220 -10.24 -6.21 9.19
N ASN A 221 -9.48 -6.60 8.20
CA ASN A 221 -9.80 -7.66 7.25
C ASN A 221 -9.48 -9.08 7.78
N PHE A 222 -10.11 -9.48 8.87
CA PHE A 222 -9.87 -10.78 9.51
C PHE A 222 -11.06 -11.76 9.41
N ARG A 223 -12.02 -11.50 8.52
CA ARG A 223 -13.12 -12.44 8.24
C ARG A 223 -12.69 -13.48 7.21
N VAL A 224 -12.46 -14.71 7.67
CA VAL A 224 -12.08 -15.86 6.83
C VAL A 224 -13.26 -16.40 6.03
N SER A 225 -14.43 -16.49 6.68
CA SER A 225 -15.71 -16.90 6.07
C SER A 225 -16.87 -16.34 6.88
N GLU A 226 -18.10 -16.63 6.46
CA GLU A 226 -19.27 -16.27 7.25
C GLU A 226 -19.20 -16.93 8.65
N GLY A 227 -19.33 -16.10 9.69
CA GLY A 227 -19.24 -16.55 11.08
C GLY A 227 -17.86 -17.01 11.56
N ASN A 228 -16.81 -16.90 10.73
CA ASN A 228 -15.45 -17.27 11.11
C ASN A 228 -14.50 -16.09 10.97
N GLU A 229 -14.22 -15.43 12.09
CA GLU A 229 -13.24 -14.35 12.19
C GLU A 229 -11.95 -14.84 12.85
N TYR A 230 -10.81 -14.44 12.30
CA TYR A 230 -9.49 -14.65 12.89
C TYR A 230 -9.19 -13.53 13.89
N ASP A 231 -8.50 -13.83 14.98
CA ASP A 231 -8.08 -12.80 15.93
C ASP A 231 -7.15 -11.79 15.23
N ARG A 232 -7.57 -10.52 15.13
CA ARG A 232 -6.86 -9.47 14.39
C ARG A 232 -5.49 -9.13 14.97
N TYR A 233 -5.35 -9.16 16.29
CA TYR A 233 -4.08 -8.86 16.94
C TYR A 233 -3.07 -9.99 16.73
N LYS A 234 -3.54 -11.23 16.85
CA LYS A 234 -2.74 -12.41 16.51
C LYS A 234 -2.38 -12.41 15.02
N GLY A 235 -3.34 -12.11 14.16
CA GLY A 235 -3.11 -12.08 12.70
C GLY A 235 -2.10 -11.04 12.29
N VAL A 236 -2.21 -9.81 12.79
CA VAL A 236 -1.22 -8.76 12.54
C VAL A 236 0.15 -9.19 13.08
N ASP A 237 0.21 -9.71 14.31
CA ASP A 237 1.47 -10.20 14.91
C ASP A 237 2.18 -11.26 14.05
N GLU A 238 1.42 -12.19 13.46
CA GLU A 238 1.93 -13.24 12.55
C GLU A 238 2.40 -12.71 11.20
N LEU A 239 1.79 -11.60 10.71
CA LEU A 239 2.10 -11.01 9.41
C LEU A 239 3.23 -9.97 9.46
N MET A 240 3.43 -9.29 10.61
CA MET A 240 4.43 -8.24 10.78
C MET A 240 5.87 -8.64 10.42
N PRO A 241 6.36 -9.89 10.66
CA PRO A 241 7.70 -10.29 10.23
C PRO A 241 7.95 -10.16 8.72
N PHE A 242 6.89 -10.08 7.90
CA PHE A 242 6.95 -9.95 6.45
C PHE A 242 6.47 -8.57 5.97
N ALA A 243 6.03 -7.69 6.87
CA ALA A 243 5.37 -6.43 6.50
C ALA A 243 6.32 -5.45 5.80
N LYS A 244 5.80 -4.81 4.76
CA LYS A 244 6.44 -3.70 4.03
C LYS A 244 5.60 -2.41 4.13
N ALA A 245 4.31 -2.54 4.42
CA ALA A 245 3.36 -1.48 4.72
C ALA A 245 2.34 -2.02 5.72
N VAL A 246 1.51 -1.18 6.31
CA VAL A 246 0.36 -1.56 7.14
C VAL A 246 -0.86 -0.70 6.81
N SER A 247 -2.06 -1.27 6.85
CA SER A 247 -3.33 -0.56 6.64
C SER A 247 -4.08 -0.36 7.94
N ALA A 248 -4.27 0.90 8.33
CA ALA A 248 -5.08 1.33 9.45
C ALA A 248 -6.57 1.36 9.06
N LYS A 249 -7.14 0.19 8.78
CA LYS A 249 -8.57 0.03 8.48
C LYS A 249 -9.41 0.51 9.65
N SER A 250 -10.34 1.41 9.37
CA SER A 250 -11.25 1.96 10.36
C SER A 250 -12.68 2.02 9.83
N HIS A 251 -13.65 1.93 10.73
CA HIS A 251 -15.07 2.00 10.41
C HIS A 251 -15.77 3.05 11.26
N ASP A 252 -16.03 2.76 12.52
CA ASP A 252 -16.81 3.59 13.43
C ASP A 252 -15.99 4.04 14.62
N PHE A 253 -16.34 5.18 15.19
CA PHE A 253 -15.65 5.76 16.34
C PHE A 253 -16.61 5.95 17.50
N ASP A 254 -16.13 5.77 18.74
CA ASP A 254 -16.83 6.11 19.96
C ASP A 254 -16.75 7.61 20.27
N ALA A 255 -17.38 8.02 21.38
CA ALA A 255 -17.39 9.44 21.79
C ALA A 255 -16.00 10.01 22.14
N ASP A 256 -15.05 9.13 22.50
CA ASP A 256 -13.67 9.48 22.81
C ASP A 256 -12.77 9.47 21.57
N GLY A 257 -13.32 9.14 20.40
CA GLY A 257 -12.62 9.06 19.13
C GLY A 257 -11.72 7.83 19.00
N ASN A 258 -12.06 6.73 19.67
CA ASN A 258 -11.41 5.44 19.46
C ASN A 258 -12.18 4.63 18.41
N GLU A 259 -11.48 3.86 17.59
CA GLU A 259 -12.12 2.92 16.68
C GLU A 259 -12.80 1.81 17.45
N THR A 260 -14.03 1.45 17.06
CA THR A 260 -14.91 0.61 17.89
C THR A 260 -14.63 -0.89 17.80
N LYS A 261 -13.96 -1.36 16.73
CA LYS A 261 -13.64 -2.77 16.49
C LYS A 261 -12.19 -3.11 16.82
N THR A 262 -11.28 -2.11 16.70
CA THR A 262 -9.84 -2.30 16.84
C THR A 262 -9.30 -1.32 17.87
N ASP A 263 -8.69 -1.80 18.94
CA ASP A 263 -7.89 -0.98 19.84
C ASP A 263 -6.56 -0.63 19.13
N TYR A 264 -6.47 0.59 18.62
CA TYR A 264 -5.31 1.10 17.88
C TYR A 264 -4.06 1.23 18.76
N PHE A 265 -4.22 1.49 20.04
CA PHE A 265 -3.06 1.55 20.94
C PHE A 265 -2.43 0.16 21.10
N LYS A 266 -3.26 -0.87 21.34
CA LYS A 266 -2.80 -2.26 21.39
C LYS A 266 -2.24 -2.74 20.05
N MET A 267 -2.90 -2.37 18.94
CA MET A 267 -2.46 -2.76 17.60
C MET A 267 -1.10 -2.16 17.26
N MET A 268 -0.90 -0.87 17.52
CA MET A 268 0.35 -0.19 17.20
C MET A 268 1.48 -0.55 18.19
N ASP A 269 1.18 -0.99 19.41
CA ASP A 269 2.17 -1.61 20.29
C ASP A 269 2.75 -2.90 19.65
N ILE A 270 1.91 -3.71 18.98
CA ILE A 270 2.38 -4.87 18.20
C ILE A 270 3.24 -4.39 17.01
N VAL A 271 2.70 -3.50 16.20
CA VAL A 271 3.34 -3.04 14.96
C VAL A 271 4.68 -2.34 15.23
N VAL A 272 4.69 -1.36 16.12
CA VAL A 272 5.86 -0.50 16.36
C VAL A 272 6.77 -1.07 17.45
N LYS A 273 6.25 -1.32 18.66
CA LYS A 273 7.12 -1.70 19.79
C LYS A 273 7.61 -3.13 19.68
N LYS A 274 6.74 -4.08 19.27
CA LYS A 274 7.14 -5.49 19.18
C LYS A 274 7.96 -5.79 17.92
N HIS A 275 7.53 -5.25 16.76
CA HIS A 275 8.14 -5.57 15.47
C HIS A 275 9.04 -4.48 14.90
N GLY A 276 9.16 -3.31 15.54
CA GLY A 276 10.07 -2.25 15.13
C GLY A 276 9.71 -1.62 13.77
N TYR A 277 8.43 -1.56 13.42
CA TYR A 277 7.98 -0.98 12.17
C TYR A 277 7.87 0.54 12.29
N HIS A 278 8.56 1.27 11.41
CA HIS A 278 8.64 2.74 11.43
C HIS A 278 8.32 3.38 10.07
N SER A 279 7.68 2.63 9.15
CA SER A 279 7.31 3.12 7.83
C SER A 279 5.86 3.65 7.80
N TYR A 280 5.19 3.59 6.67
CA TYR A 280 3.88 4.16 6.46
C TYR A 280 2.75 3.28 7.02
N CYS A 281 1.82 3.92 7.74
CA CYS A 281 0.56 3.37 8.18
C CYS A 281 -0.55 4.06 7.39
N GLY A 282 -1.17 3.33 6.46
CA GLY A 282 -2.17 3.88 5.53
C GLY A 282 -3.53 4.02 6.18
N ILE A 283 -4.10 5.21 6.19
CA ILE A 283 -5.49 5.41 6.59
C ILE A 283 -6.39 4.78 5.54
N GLU A 284 -7.25 3.84 5.95
CA GLU A 284 -8.26 3.24 5.10
C GLU A 284 -9.60 3.20 5.83
N TYR A 285 -10.41 4.25 5.59
CA TYR A 285 -11.72 4.39 6.19
C TYR A 285 -12.81 3.76 5.32
N GLU A 286 -13.59 2.86 5.91
CA GLU A 286 -14.73 2.19 5.28
C GLU A 286 -16.03 2.29 6.09
N GLY A 287 -16.06 3.15 7.09
CA GLY A 287 -17.26 3.35 7.90
C GLY A 287 -18.43 3.98 7.15
N SER A 288 -19.63 3.86 7.73
CA SER A 288 -20.86 4.39 7.16
C SER A 288 -21.54 5.44 8.04
N LYS A 289 -21.13 5.59 9.29
CA LYS A 289 -21.72 6.57 10.22
C LYS A 289 -21.20 7.98 10.01
N LEU A 290 -19.93 8.10 9.64
CA LEU A 290 -19.33 9.37 9.25
C LEU A 290 -19.21 9.44 7.72
N SER A 291 -19.16 10.66 7.18
CA SER A 291 -18.73 10.86 5.80
C SER A 291 -17.26 10.42 5.62
N GLU A 292 -16.83 10.15 4.39
CA GLU A 292 -15.44 9.80 4.09
C GLU A 292 -14.45 10.86 4.61
N PRO A 293 -14.67 12.18 4.39
CA PRO A 293 -13.81 13.20 4.95
C PRO A 293 -13.74 13.22 6.48
N GLU A 294 -14.86 13.00 7.16
CA GLU A 294 -14.90 12.94 8.63
C GLU A 294 -14.19 11.70 9.16
N GLY A 295 -14.42 10.54 8.53
CA GLY A 295 -13.79 9.28 8.90
C GLY A 295 -12.28 9.29 8.71
N ILE A 296 -11.77 9.88 7.61
CA ILE A 296 -10.33 10.09 7.38
C ILE A 296 -9.74 10.95 8.50
N ARG A 297 -10.38 12.08 8.85
CA ARG A 297 -9.90 12.95 9.94
C ARG A 297 -9.93 12.26 11.29
N ALA A 298 -10.97 11.46 11.56
CA ALA A 298 -11.08 10.71 12.81
C ALA A 298 -9.96 9.65 12.92
N THR A 299 -9.69 8.91 11.85
CA THR A 299 -8.60 7.92 11.81
C THR A 299 -7.24 8.60 11.97
N LYS A 300 -7.00 9.72 11.25
CA LYS A 300 -5.76 10.49 11.38
C LYS A 300 -5.55 10.95 12.82
N LYS A 301 -6.57 11.57 13.43
CA LYS A 301 -6.50 12.03 14.82
C LYS A 301 -6.22 10.89 15.80
N LEU A 302 -6.78 9.71 15.57
CA LEU A 302 -6.50 8.54 16.40
C LEU A 302 -5.04 8.08 16.25
N LEU A 303 -4.51 8.02 15.02
CA LEU A 303 -3.10 7.68 14.76
C LEU A 303 -2.16 8.71 15.38
N GLU A 304 -2.45 10.00 15.30
CA GLU A 304 -1.66 11.08 15.94
C GLU A 304 -1.65 10.95 17.47
N ARG A 305 -2.79 10.56 18.08
CA ARG A 305 -2.84 10.24 19.52
C ARG A 305 -1.97 9.05 19.88
N VAL A 306 -1.93 8.03 19.03
CA VAL A 306 -1.06 6.86 19.21
C VAL A 306 0.42 7.28 19.08
N GLN A 307 0.79 8.07 18.07
CA GLN A 307 2.14 8.60 17.91
C GLN A 307 2.58 9.38 19.16
N ALA A 308 1.74 10.30 19.64
CA ALA A 308 2.04 11.08 20.83
C ALA A 308 2.27 10.21 22.08
N LYS A 309 1.45 9.16 22.27
CA LYS A 309 1.63 8.21 23.38
C LYS A 309 2.91 7.36 23.25
N MET A 310 3.37 7.09 22.04
CA MET A 310 4.57 6.29 21.80
C MET A 310 5.87 7.11 21.94
N ALA A 311 5.78 8.42 21.69
CA ALA A 311 6.93 9.33 21.79
C ALA A 311 7.22 9.78 23.23
N GLY A 312 6.27 9.66 24.15
CA GLY A 312 6.42 10.02 25.57
C GLY A 312 6.67 8.81 26.44
#